data_adacd1703ae20effeaa563ef0988e56d
#
_entry.id   adacd1703ae20effeaa563ef0988e56d
#
_cell.length_a   1.000
_cell.length_b   1.000
_cell.length_c   1.000
_cell.angle_alpha   90.00
_cell.angle_beta   90.00
_cell.angle_gamma   90.00
#
_symmetry.space_group_name_H-M   'P 1'
#
loop_
_entity.id
_entity.type
_entity.pdbx_description
1 polymer ?
#
loop_
_entity_poly.entity_id
_entity_poly.type
_entity_poly.pdbx_seq_one_letter_code
_entity_poly.pdbx_strand_id
1 'polypeptide(L)'
;MKILITGASGGIGFLTGLVLAQRGHYVIMTTHTKKQEVVLKEKISSLGYSNVVVEKLDITNSYDIEKFKKFDIDVLINHAGIGVGGSIIDLDIDSLRYNFEVNFFSSYNLAKIFLNNLISNNKSGRLIITSSIAGTIPFEFLGSYCSSKAAITMMARVLKDEIKYLDRNIKISVVEPGAYKTGFNEVMIDSANDSIEEDSPFFDKKEEIYDILKLKFSLASLHSLKSIVIQIVLAVEEDNKKFIYLSPFIQRMFKKIYALLKY
;
A
#
# COMPACT_ATOMS: atom_id res chain seq x y z
N MET A 1 16.47 5.40 13.04
CA MET A 1 15.93 4.05 12.76
C MET A 1 16.32 3.66 11.34
N LYS A 2 16.42 2.36 11.09
CA LYS A 2 16.64 1.78 9.77
C LYS A 2 15.30 1.28 9.22
N ILE A 3 14.83 1.91 8.15
CA ILE A 3 13.47 1.77 7.64
C ILE A 3 13.51 1.19 6.24
N LEU A 4 12.72 0.16 5.96
CA LEU A 4 12.51 -0.34 4.61
C LEU A 4 11.10 -0.01 4.13
N ILE A 5 11.01 0.50 2.90
CA ILE A 5 9.74 0.83 2.23
C ILE A 5 9.63 -0.01 0.96
N THR A 6 8.58 -0.82 0.86
CA THR A 6 8.29 -1.55 -0.38
C THR A 6 7.52 -0.67 -1.35
N GLY A 7 7.79 -0.80 -2.67
CA GLY A 7 7.06 -0.04 -3.69
C GLY A 7 7.35 1.47 -3.68
N ALA A 8 8.60 1.85 -3.48
CA ALA A 8 9.02 3.25 -3.37
C ALA A 8 9.49 3.89 -4.68
N SER A 9 9.18 3.30 -5.84
CA SER A 9 9.58 3.84 -7.16
C SER A 9 8.93 5.19 -7.50
N GLY A 10 7.81 5.51 -6.87
CA GLY A 10 7.07 6.75 -7.10
C GLY A 10 6.01 7.03 -6.03
N GLY A 11 5.21 8.06 -6.27
CA GLY A 11 4.02 8.37 -5.48
C GLY A 11 4.28 8.53 -3.98
N ILE A 12 3.40 7.92 -3.20
CA ILE A 12 3.40 7.99 -1.73
C ILE A 12 4.68 7.38 -1.15
N GLY A 13 5.09 6.20 -1.64
CA GLY A 13 6.27 5.49 -1.15
C GLY A 13 7.56 6.29 -1.34
N PHE A 14 7.74 6.88 -2.52
CA PHE A 14 8.89 7.74 -2.84
C PHE A 14 8.96 8.96 -1.91
N LEU A 15 7.86 9.72 -1.83
CA LEU A 15 7.86 10.95 -1.02
C LEU A 15 8.01 10.63 0.48
N THR A 16 7.43 9.54 0.94
CA THR A 16 7.61 9.06 2.33
C THR A 16 9.09 8.78 2.62
N GLY A 17 9.77 8.07 1.72
CA GLY A 17 11.18 7.77 1.90
C GLY A 17 12.05 9.02 1.95
N LEU A 18 11.79 10.02 1.11
CA LEU A 18 12.51 11.29 1.15
C LEU A 18 12.29 12.04 2.47
N VAL A 19 11.03 12.14 2.92
CA VAL A 19 10.71 12.84 4.18
C VAL A 19 11.37 12.14 5.38
N LEU A 20 11.34 10.81 5.43
CA LEU A 20 12.00 10.06 6.51
C LEU A 20 13.53 10.22 6.46
N ALA A 21 14.12 10.25 5.26
CA ALA A 21 15.55 10.52 5.10
C ALA A 21 15.94 11.93 5.57
N GLN A 22 15.14 12.96 5.22
CA GLN A 22 15.32 14.33 5.71
C GLN A 22 15.23 14.43 7.24
N ARG A 23 14.47 13.54 7.87
CA ARG A 23 14.34 13.47 9.33
C ARG A 23 15.47 12.66 10.00
N GLY A 24 16.49 12.26 9.25
CA GLY A 24 17.70 11.59 9.75
C GLY A 24 17.58 10.07 9.87
N HIS A 25 16.56 9.46 9.31
CA HIS A 25 16.48 8.00 9.26
C HIS A 25 17.34 7.44 8.13
N TYR A 26 17.85 6.20 8.30
CA TYR A 26 18.44 5.43 7.21
C TYR A 26 17.32 4.69 6.47
N VAL A 27 17.11 5.00 5.19
CA VAL A 27 15.96 4.51 4.43
C VAL A 27 16.41 3.58 3.30
N ILE A 28 15.84 2.39 3.27
CA ILE A 28 15.95 1.44 2.16
C ILE A 28 14.67 1.54 1.35
N MET A 29 14.76 2.17 0.18
CA MET A 29 13.66 2.28 -0.78
C MET A 29 13.71 1.10 -1.74
N THR A 30 12.61 0.34 -1.86
CA THR A 30 12.61 -0.78 -2.79
C THR A 30 11.69 -0.57 -3.97
N THR A 31 12.07 -1.17 -5.09
CA THR A 31 11.36 -1.09 -6.36
C THR A 31 11.06 -2.49 -6.90
N HIS A 32 10.00 -2.62 -7.69
CA HIS A 32 9.59 -3.90 -8.26
C HIS A 32 10.58 -4.42 -9.31
N THR A 33 11.04 -3.54 -10.22
CA THR A 33 11.88 -3.93 -11.34
C THR A 33 13.29 -3.34 -11.27
N LYS A 34 14.26 -4.00 -11.94
CA LYS A 34 15.64 -3.48 -12.08
C LYS A 34 15.68 -2.13 -12.79
N LYS A 35 14.81 -1.91 -13.78
CA LYS A 35 14.69 -0.62 -14.47
C LYS A 35 14.29 0.51 -13.52
N GLN A 36 13.30 0.25 -12.68
CA GLN A 36 12.87 1.23 -11.66
C GLN A 36 13.98 1.49 -10.62
N GLU A 37 14.73 0.47 -10.25
CA GLU A 37 15.86 0.61 -9.31
C GLU A 37 16.92 1.56 -9.86
N VAL A 38 17.33 1.40 -11.12
CA VAL A 38 18.34 2.26 -11.78
C VAL A 38 17.85 3.71 -11.79
N VAL A 39 16.63 3.95 -12.28
CA VAL A 39 16.04 5.30 -12.34
C VAL A 39 15.95 5.94 -10.96
N LEU A 40 15.54 5.17 -9.95
CA LEU A 40 15.42 5.70 -8.59
C LEU A 40 16.79 5.97 -7.97
N LYS A 41 17.82 5.14 -8.22
CA LYS A 41 19.20 5.38 -7.77
C LYS A 41 19.76 6.70 -8.31
N GLU A 42 19.59 6.95 -9.60
CA GLU A 42 20.02 8.19 -10.23
C GLU A 42 19.32 9.40 -9.60
N LYS A 43 18.00 9.29 -9.39
CA LYS A 43 17.21 10.35 -8.76
C LYS A 43 17.63 10.63 -7.32
N ILE A 44 17.88 9.60 -6.51
CA ILE A 44 18.34 9.76 -5.12
C ILE A 44 19.74 10.37 -5.09
N SER A 45 20.64 9.94 -5.98
CA SER A 45 21.99 10.51 -6.12
C SER A 45 21.94 11.98 -6.49
N SER A 46 21.10 12.38 -7.46
CA SER A 46 20.95 13.79 -7.87
C SER A 46 20.37 14.68 -6.76
N LEU A 47 19.61 14.11 -5.83
CA LEU A 47 19.07 14.81 -4.65
C LEU A 47 20.07 14.89 -3.48
N GLY A 48 21.22 14.22 -3.56
CA GLY A 48 22.30 14.29 -2.58
C GLY A 48 22.04 13.55 -1.26
N TYR A 49 21.12 12.57 -1.22
CA TYR A 49 20.86 11.78 -0.01
C TYR A 49 21.92 10.68 0.19
N SER A 50 22.69 10.77 1.27
CA SER A 50 23.68 9.75 1.68
C SER A 50 23.08 8.65 2.57
N ASN A 51 21.93 8.90 3.15
CA ASN A 51 21.23 7.99 4.08
C ASN A 51 20.06 7.24 3.41
N VAL A 52 20.02 7.21 2.08
CA VAL A 52 19.04 6.44 1.30
C VAL A 52 19.76 5.41 0.44
N VAL A 53 19.31 4.17 0.54
CA VAL A 53 19.72 3.08 -0.34
C VAL A 53 18.52 2.62 -1.17
N VAL A 54 18.76 2.30 -2.43
CA VAL A 54 17.74 1.79 -3.34
C VAL A 54 18.08 0.35 -3.72
N GLU A 55 17.10 -0.55 -3.57
CA GLU A 55 17.23 -1.97 -3.86
C GLU A 55 16.04 -2.48 -4.69
N LYS A 56 16.29 -3.45 -5.57
CA LYS A 56 15.22 -4.21 -6.23
C LYS A 56 14.65 -5.23 -5.25
N LEU A 57 13.35 -5.17 -5.01
CA LEU A 57 12.59 -6.15 -4.22
C LEU A 57 11.21 -6.34 -4.84
N ASP A 58 11.07 -7.38 -5.61
CA ASP A 58 9.78 -7.90 -6.02
C ASP A 58 9.25 -8.82 -4.90
N ILE A 59 8.19 -8.38 -4.24
CA ILE A 59 7.65 -9.10 -3.08
C ILE A 59 7.02 -10.45 -3.43
N THR A 60 6.78 -10.73 -4.72
CA THR A 60 6.27 -12.01 -5.22
C THR A 60 7.41 -12.99 -5.58
N ASN A 61 8.65 -12.49 -5.66
CA ASN A 61 9.79 -13.26 -6.10
C ASN A 61 10.54 -13.88 -4.91
N SER A 62 10.62 -15.21 -4.87
CA SER A 62 11.27 -15.94 -3.77
C SER A 62 12.75 -15.57 -3.56
N TYR A 63 13.50 -15.31 -4.65
CA TYR A 63 14.90 -14.92 -4.55
C TYR A 63 15.08 -13.54 -3.91
N ASP A 64 14.21 -12.58 -4.23
CA ASP A 64 14.23 -11.26 -3.61
C ASP A 64 13.81 -11.33 -2.13
N ILE A 65 12.87 -12.21 -1.80
CA ILE A 65 12.48 -12.46 -0.40
C ILE A 65 13.64 -13.05 0.41
N GLU A 66 14.45 -13.95 -0.17
CA GLU A 66 15.65 -14.45 0.50
C GLU A 66 16.69 -13.34 0.76
N LYS A 67 16.81 -12.37 -0.16
CA LYS A 67 17.62 -11.17 0.10
C LYS A 67 17.03 -10.29 1.20
N PHE A 68 15.72 -10.13 1.22
CA PHE A 68 15.04 -9.35 2.24
C PHE A 68 15.32 -9.87 3.65
N LYS A 69 15.42 -11.17 3.85
CA LYS A 69 15.75 -11.78 5.15
C LYS A 69 17.08 -11.29 5.75
N LYS A 70 17.99 -10.78 4.92
CA LYS A 70 19.30 -10.26 5.34
C LYS A 70 19.27 -8.80 5.81
N PHE A 71 18.18 -8.08 5.57
CA PHE A 71 18.06 -6.70 6.02
C PHE A 71 17.78 -6.66 7.53
N ASP A 72 18.70 -6.05 8.26
CA ASP A 72 18.49 -5.71 9.66
C ASP A 72 17.81 -4.34 9.75
N ILE A 73 16.49 -4.33 9.89
CA ILE A 73 15.66 -3.12 9.89
C ILE A 73 14.81 -3.02 11.16
N ASP A 74 14.57 -1.78 11.59
CA ASP A 74 13.74 -1.46 12.76
C ASP A 74 12.27 -1.30 12.36
N VAL A 75 12.03 -0.84 11.11
CA VAL A 75 10.68 -0.52 10.61
C VAL A 75 10.51 -1.08 9.21
N LEU A 76 9.40 -1.81 9.01
CA LEU A 76 8.92 -2.19 7.69
C LEU A 76 7.67 -1.38 7.34
N ILE A 77 7.76 -0.57 6.29
CA ILE A 77 6.60 0.05 5.62
C ILE A 77 6.23 -0.84 4.45
N ASN A 78 5.26 -1.70 4.67
CA ASN A 78 4.73 -2.63 3.68
C ASN A 78 3.71 -1.89 2.81
N HIS A 79 4.23 -1.27 1.72
CA HIS A 79 3.48 -0.32 0.89
C HIS A 79 3.26 -0.82 -0.54
N ALA A 80 4.08 -1.72 -1.04
CA ALA A 80 3.90 -2.28 -2.38
C ALA A 80 2.48 -2.85 -2.56
N GLY A 81 1.91 -2.60 -3.72
CA GLY A 81 0.58 -3.08 -4.08
C GLY A 81 0.20 -2.71 -5.50
N ILE A 82 -0.76 -3.39 -6.03
CA ILE A 82 -1.34 -3.15 -7.36
C ILE A 82 -2.84 -2.88 -7.25
N GLY A 83 -3.39 -2.22 -8.26
CA GLY A 83 -4.83 -2.01 -8.40
C GLY A 83 -5.33 -2.75 -9.64
N VAL A 84 -6.08 -3.83 -9.43
CA VAL A 84 -6.80 -4.54 -10.49
C VAL A 84 -8.26 -4.15 -10.39
N GLY A 85 -8.74 -3.41 -11.39
CA GLY A 85 -10.16 -3.09 -11.57
C GLY A 85 -10.81 -4.12 -12.48
N GLY A 86 -12.14 -4.20 -12.39
CA GLY A 86 -12.99 -5.07 -13.20
C GLY A 86 -14.31 -5.35 -12.50
N SER A 87 -15.34 -5.65 -13.29
CA SER A 87 -16.57 -6.21 -12.76
C SER A 87 -16.29 -7.55 -12.10
N ILE A 88 -16.92 -7.82 -10.96
CA ILE A 88 -16.79 -9.13 -10.28
C ILE A 88 -17.32 -10.26 -11.17
N ILE A 89 -18.22 -9.95 -12.12
CA ILE A 89 -18.78 -10.93 -13.03
C ILE A 89 -17.80 -11.26 -14.15
N ASP A 90 -17.07 -10.26 -14.67
CA ASP A 90 -16.23 -10.39 -15.86
C ASP A 90 -14.76 -10.67 -15.53
N LEU A 91 -14.30 -10.24 -14.34
CA LEU A 91 -12.91 -10.34 -13.98
C LEU A 91 -12.44 -11.80 -13.96
N ASP A 92 -11.44 -12.13 -14.76
CA ASP A 92 -10.86 -13.47 -14.77
C ASP A 92 -10.22 -13.83 -13.42
N ILE A 93 -10.24 -15.12 -13.12
CA ILE A 93 -9.81 -15.65 -11.82
C ILE A 93 -8.30 -15.46 -11.60
N ASP A 94 -7.49 -15.42 -12.64
CA ASP A 94 -6.04 -15.28 -12.51
C ASP A 94 -5.65 -13.84 -12.22
N SER A 95 -6.33 -12.85 -12.79
CA SER A 95 -6.23 -11.44 -12.41
C SER A 95 -6.62 -11.22 -10.95
N LEU A 96 -7.72 -11.84 -10.50
CA LEU A 96 -8.11 -11.80 -9.08
C LEU A 96 -7.03 -12.42 -8.19
N ARG A 97 -6.54 -13.62 -8.54
CA ARG A 97 -5.47 -14.31 -7.79
C ARG A 97 -4.20 -13.48 -7.73
N TYR A 98 -3.77 -12.88 -8.85
CA TYR A 98 -2.58 -12.06 -8.89
C TYR A 98 -2.71 -10.80 -8.03
N ASN A 99 -3.89 -10.17 -8.03
CA ASN A 99 -4.14 -9.04 -7.14
C ASN A 99 -4.03 -9.43 -5.65
N PHE A 100 -4.58 -10.60 -5.29
CA PHE A 100 -4.44 -11.14 -3.92
C PHE A 100 -3.01 -11.58 -3.63
N GLU A 101 -2.31 -12.18 -4.59
CA GLU A 101 -0.91 -12.56 -4.44
C GLU A 101 -0.05 -11.36 -4.02
N VAL A 102 -0.17 -10.25 -4.74
CA VAL A 102 0.63 -9.05 -4.43
C VAL A 102 0.13 -8.36 -3.16
N ASN A 103 -1.17 -8.03 -3.09
CA ASN A 103 -1.71 -7.16 -2.05
C ASN A 103 -1.88 -7.85 -0.69
N PHE A 104 -2.04 -9.17 -0.68
CA PHE A 104 -2.31 -9.94 0.52
C PHE A 104 -1.21 -10.97 0.81
N PHE A 105 -1.05 -12.02 -0.02
CA PHE A 105 -0.17 -13.15 0.31
C PHE A 105 1.30 -12.74 0.41
N SER A 106 1.84 -12.04 -0.58
CA SER A 106 3.23 -11.57 -0.56
C SER A 106 3.46 -10.51 0.52
N SER A 107 2.51 -9.59 0.70
CA SER A 107 2.51 -8.61 1.79
C SER A 107 2.52 -9.28 3.17
N TYR A 108 1.68 -10.31 3.36
CA TYR A 108 1.64 -11.11 4.59
C TYR A 108 2.96 -11.84 4.83
N ASN A 109 3.49 -12.51 3.81
CA ASN A 109 4.75 -13.24 3.92
C ASN A 109 5.91 -12.32 4.34
N LEU A 110 6.01 -11.14 3.73
CA LEU A 110 7.02 -10.15 4.08
C LEU A 110 6.87 -9.66 5.53
N ALA A 111 5.64 -9.36 5.95
CA ALA A 111 5.35 -8.98 7.33
C ALA A 111 5.72 -10.08 8.32
N LYS A 112 5.37 -11.33 8.03
CA LYS A 112 5.72 -12.51 8.84
C LYS A 112 7.23 -12.68 8.99
N ILE A 113 7.99 -12.57 7.90
CA ILE A 113 9.46 -12.66 7.92
C ILE A 113 10.05 -11.57 8.81
N PHE A 114 9.61 -10.33 8.64
CA PHE A 114 10.07 -9.19 9.44
C PHE A 114 9.79 -9.39 10.93
N LEU A 115 8.55 -9.75 11.28
CA LEU A 115 8.15 -9.95 12.68
C LEU A 115 8.91 -11.10 13.32
N ASN A 116 9.06 -12.24 12.62
CA ASN A 116 9.85 -13.36 13.12
C ASN A 116 11.31 -12.97 13.36
N ASN A 117 11.89 -12.12 12.50
CA ASN A 117 13.25 -11.60 12.71
C ASN A 117 13.33 -10.75 13.99
N LEU A 118 12.37 -9.85 14.23
CA LEU A 118 12.33 -9.07 15.47
C LEU A 118 12.19 -9.98 16.70
N ILE A 119 11.27 -10.94 16.66
CA ILE A 119 11.01 -11.85 17.78
C ILE A 119 12.24 -12.71 18.09
N SER A 120 12.85 -13.34 17.09
CA SER A 120 14.01 -14.23 17.25
C SER A 120 15.24 -13.50 17.76
N ASN A 121 15.40 -12.22 17.41
CA ASN A 121 16.55 -11.40 17.83
C ASN A 121 16.24 -10.53 19.06
N ASN A 122 15.11 -10.71 19.71
CA ASN A 122 14.68 -9.93 20.87
C ASN A 122 14.66 -8.41 20.61
N LYS A 123 14.26 -7.99 19.41
CA LYS A 123 14.26 -6.59 18.98
C LYS A 123 12.88 -5.96 19.09
N SER A 124 12.86 -4.66 19.38
CA SER A 124 11.69 -3.81 19.16
C SER A 124 11.60 -3.42 17.70
N GLY A 125 10.39 -3.15 17.22
CA GLY A 125 10.21 -2.67 15.84
C GLY A 125 8.79 -2.27 15.49
N ARG A 126 8.59 -1.80 14.25
CA ARG A 126 7.29 -1.33 13.77
C ARG A 126 6.97 -1.91 12.41
N LEU A 127 5.79 -2.50 12.29
CA LEU A 127 5.20 -2.88 11.01
C LEU A 127 4.10 -1.90 10.65
N ILE A 128 4.24 -1.25 9.50
CA ILE A 128 3.25 -0.32 8.96
C ILE A 128 2.73 -0.91 7.67
N ILE A 129 1.44 -1.20 7.63
CA ILE A 129 0.77 -1.79 6.46
C ILE A 129 -0.04 -0.73 5.76
N THR A 130 0.22 -0.53 4.47
CA THR A 130 -0.58 0.35 3.63
C THR A 130 -1.80 -0.40 3.09
N SER A 131 -2.96 -0.11 3.67
CA SER A 131 -4.26 -0.54 3.17
C SER A 131 -4.85 0.52 2.22
N SER A 132 -6.13 0.79 2.33
CA SER A 132 -6.87 1.82 1.59
C SER A 132 -8.21 2.08 2.26
N ILE A 133 -8.83 3.23 1.99
CA ILE A 133 -10.26 3.41 2.27
C ILE A 133 -11.13 2.36 1.58
N ALA A 134 -10.67 1.85 0.43
CA ALA A 134 -11.31 0.75 -0.31
C ALA A 134 -11.35 -0.58 0.45
N GLY A 135 -10.52 -0.74 1.49
CA GLY A 135 -10.62 -1.88 2.42
C GLY A 135 -11.77 -1.78 3.42
N THR A 136 -12.52 -0.67 3.43
CA THR A 136 -13.62 -0.42 4.37
C THR A 136 -14.90 0.07 3.71
N ILE A 137 -14.84 0.58 2.49
CA ILE A 137 -15.99 0.93 1.65
C ILE A 137 -15.84 0.27 0.28
N PRO A 138 -16.94 -0.28 -0.25
CA PRO A 138 -16.93 -0.86 -1.59
C PRO A 138 -16.94 0.22 -2.65
N PHE A 139 -16.21 -0.05 -3.73
CA PHE A 139 -16.25 0.72 -4.97
C PHE A 139 -16.65 -0.21 -6.10
N GLU A 140 -17.64 0.21 -6.89
CA GLU A 140 -18.10 -0.51 -8.07
C GLU A 140 -16.94 -0.73 -9.04
N PHE A 141 -16.89 -1.88 -9.68
CA PHE A 141 -15.82 -2.30 -10.61
C PHE A 141 -14.41 -2.36 -10.03
N LEU A 142 -14.28 -2.32 -8.70
CA LEU A 142 -13.00 -2.46 -7.98
C LEU A 142 -13.04 -3.58 -6.93
N GLY A 143 -13.90 -4.58 -7.13
CA GLY A 143 -14.15 -5.64 -6.14
C GLY A 143 -12.91 -6.43 -5.74
N SER A 144 -12.05 -6.76 -6.70
CA SER A 144 -10.77 -7.45 -6.45
C SER A 144 -9.87 -6.62 -5.52
N TYR A 145 -9.68 -5.35 -5.84
CA TYR A 145 -8.85 -4.44 -5.04
C TYR A 145 -9.45 -4.22 -3.63
N CYS A 146 -10.74 -3.92 -3.55
CA CYS A 146 -11.44 -3.70 -2.27
C CYS A 146 -11.29 -4.92 -1.34
N SER A 147 -11.55 -6.12 -1.87
CA SER A 147 -11.45 -7.37 -1.12
C SER A 147 -10.03 -7.63 -0.61
N SER A 148 -9.00 -7.42 -1.44
CA SER A 148 -7.61 -7.59 -1.03
C SER A 148 -7.18 -6.62 0.08
N LYS A 149 -7.64 -5.36 0.00
CA LYS A 149 -7.37 -4.33 1.03
C LYS A 149 -8.17 -4.55 2.32
N ALA A 150 -9.37 -5.11 2.22
CA ALA A 150 -10.15 -5.54 3.39
C ALA A 150 -9.45 -6.71 4.10
N ALA A 151 -9.00 -7.70 3.35
CA ALA A 151 -8.29 -8.87 3.87
C ALA A 151 -7.02 -8.48 4.65
N ILE A 152 -6.14 -7.64 4.06
CA ILE A 152 -4.90 -7.22 4.73
C ILE A 152 -5.16 -6.35 5.96
N THR A 153 -6.22 -5.53 5.93
CA THR A 153 -6.64 -4.72 7.10
C THR A 153 -7.11 -5.60 8.25
N MET A 154 -7.93 -6.61 7.95
CA MET A 154 -8.43 -7.53 8.99
C MET A 154 -7.29 -8.34 9.58
N MET A 155 -6.40 -8.88 8.74
CA MET A 155 -5.21 -9.59 9.21
C MET A 155 -4.35 -8.72 10.14
N ALA A 156 -4.12 -7.46 9.78
CA ALA A 156 -3.35 -6.53 10.61
C ALA A 156 -4.02 -6.27 11.98
N ARG A 157 -5.37 -6.25 12.05
CA ARG A 157 -6.11 -6.12 13.31
C ARG A 157 -5.89 -7.32 14.22
N VAL A 158 -6.04 -8.52 13.66
CA VAL A 158 -5.80 -9.77 14.41
C VAL A 158 -4.35 -9.82 14.90
N LEU A 159 -3.39 -9.58 14.01
CA LEU A 159 -1.96 -9.57 14.34
C LEU A 159 -1.62 -8.57 15.46
N LYS A 160 -2.21 -7.37 15.45
CA LYS A 160 -2.01 -6.39 16.53
C LYS A 160 -2.44 -6.96 17.89
N ASP A 161 -3.53 -7.73 17.92
CA ASP A 161 -4.03 -8.29 19.16
C ASP A 161 -3.21 -9.52 19.59
N GLU A 162 -2.73 -10.33 18.65
CA GLU A 162 -1.82 -11.46 18.91
C GLU A 162 -0.46 -11.01 19.49
N ILE A 163 0.12 -9.94 18.94
CA ILE A 163 1.42 -9.40 19.40
C ILE A 163 1.39 -8.97 20.88
N LYS A 164 0.23 -8.63 21.43
CA LYS A 164 0.08 -8.27 22.85
C LYS A 164 0.41 -9.43 23.80
N TYR A 165 0.26 -10.68 23.34
CA TYR A 165 0.61 -11.88 24.12
C TYR A 165 2.12 -12.15 24.15
N LEU A 166 2.87 -11.46 23.28
CA LEU A 166 4.32 -11.49 23.34
C LEU A 166 4.79 -10.31 24.20
N ASP A 167 5.59 -10.58 25.20
CA ASP A 167 6.19 -9.50 26.01
C ASP A 167 7.30 -8.78 25.19
N ARG A 168 6.85 -8.04 24.15
CA ARG A 168 7.71 -7.40 23.15
C ARG A 168 7.20 -6.01 22.79
N ASN A 169 8.12 -5.08 22.61
CA ASN A 169 7.78 -3.75 22.09
C ASN A 169 7.73 -3.75 20.55
N ILE A 170 6.77 -4.48 20.00
CA ILE A 170 6.49 -4.52 18.56
C ILE A 170 5.18 -3.77 18.31
N LYS A 171 5.19 -2.82 17.37
CA LYS A 171 4.02 -2.00 17.04
C LYS A 171 3.52 -2.35 15.65
N ILE A 172 2.21 -2.56 15.53
CA ILE A 172 1.53 -2.78 14.26
C ILE A 172 0.62 -1.60 13.98
N SER A 173 0.71 -1.03 12.79
CA SER A 173 -0.15 0.07 12.35
C SER A 173 -0.63 -0.13 10.92
N VAL A 174 -1.80 0.39 10.63
CA VAL A 174 -2.39 0.43 9.29
C VAL A 174 -2.50 1.88 8.86
N VAL A 175 -2.10 2.19 7.64
CA VAL A 175 -2.37 3.46 6.99
C VAL A 175 -3.44 3.23 5.92
N GLU A 176 -4.50 4.03 5.92
CA GLU A 176 -5.60 3.96 4.95
C GLU A 176 -5.58 5.21 4.04
N PRO A 177 -4.81 5.21 2.94
CA PRO A 177 -4.89 6.27 1.95
C PRO A 177 -6.28 6.32 1.30
N GLY A 178 -6.70 7.53 0.96
CA GLY A 178 -7.77 7.74 0.00
C GLY A 178 -7.22 7.83 -1.43
N ALA A 179 -7.93 8.52 -2.32
CA ALA A 179 -7.48 8.74 -3.68
C ALA A 179 -6.45 9.89 -3.75
N TYR A 180 -5.35 9.65 -4.45
CA TYR A 180 -4.28 10.60 -4.72
C TYR A 180 -3.85 10.52 -6.18
N LYS A 181 -3.45 11.64 -6.79
CA LYS A 181 -2.91 11.70 -8.16
C LYS A 181 -1.47 11.15 -8.18
N THR A 182 -1.34 9.86 -8.36
CA THR A 182 -0.06 9.13 -8.41
C THR A 182 0.11 8.25 -9.65
N GLY A 183 -0.90 8.19 -10.52
CA GLY A 183 -0.98 7.22 -11.62
C GLY A 183 -1.58 5.87 -11.21
N PHE A 184 -1.74 5.60 -9.92
CA PHE A 184 -2.25 4.30 -9.44
C PHE A 184 -3.75 4.11 -9.75
N ASN A 185 -4.55 5.17 -9.56
CA ASN A 185 -5.98 5.11 -9.80
C ASN A 185 -6.29 4.96 -11.28
N GLU A 186 -5.54 5.63 -12.12
CA GLU A 186 -5.66 5.61 -13.57
C GLU A 186 -5.47 4.18 -14.09
N VAL A 187 -4.38 3.50 -13.68
CA VAL A 187 -4.13 2.09 -14.04
C VAL A 187 -5.27 1.17 -13.61
N MET A 188 -5.84 1.41 -12.43
CA MET A 188 -6.93 0.59 -11.91
C MET A 188 -8.25 0.83 -12.68
N ILE A 189 -8.53 2.07 -13.08
CA ILE A 189 -9.71 2.43 -13.88
C ILE A 189 -9.56 1.87 -15.31
N ASP A 190 -8.38 1.99 -15.90
CA ASP A 190 -8.10 1.44 -17.23
C ASP A 190 -8.26 -0.09 -17.22
N SER A 191 -7.72 -0.78 -16.19
CA SER A 191 -7.94 -2.22 -15.99
C SER A 191 -9.43 -2.58 -15.89
N ALA A 192 -10.23 -1.77 -15.19
CA ALA A 192 -11.67 -1.99 -15.09
C ALA A 192 -12.38 -1.85 -16.45
N ASN A 193 -11.97 -0.88 -17.25
CA ASN A 193 -12.48 -0.70 -18.61
C ASN A 193 -12.09 -1.86 -19.52
N ASP A 194 -10.82 -2.29 -19.46
CA ASP A 194 -10.32 -3.37 -20.32
C ASP A 194 -10.98 -4.71 -20.02
N SER A 195 -11.40 -4.95 -18.77
CA SER A 195 -12.11 -6.17 -18.36
C SER A 195 -13.54 -6.30 -18.90
N ILE A 196 -14.11 -5.24 -19.44
CA ILE A 196 -15.44 -5.27 -20.06
C ILE A 196 -15.28 -5.59 -21.55
N GLU A 197 -15.39 -6.87 -21.90
CA GLU A 197 -15.30 -7.39 -23.27
C GLU A 197 -16.68 -7.43 -23.95
N GLU A 198 -16.75 -7.81 -25.23
CA GLU A 198 -18.00 -7.79 -26.04
C GLU A 198 -19.11 -8.70 -25.48
N ASP A 199 -18.76 -9.76 -24.78
CA ASP A 199 -19.68 -10.70 -24.13
C ASP A 199 -20.08 -10.29 -22.70
N SER A 200 -19.53 -9.21 -22.19
CA SER A 200 -19.87 -8.68 -20.86
C SER A 200 -21.32 -8.15 -20.84
N PRO A 201 -22.08 -8.43 -19.76
CA PRO A 201 -23.40 -7.81 -19.58
C PRO A 201 -23.33 -6.28 -19.40
N PHE A 202 -22.14 -5.71 -19.25
CA PHE A 202 -21.90 -4.28 -19.11
C PHE A 202 -21.39 -3.62 -20.40
N PHE A 203 -21.23 -4.38 -21.50
CA PHE A 203 -20.59 -3.89 -22.73
C PHE A 203 -21.27 -2.63 -23.29
N ASP A 204 -22.59 -2.62 -23.39
CA ASP A 204 -23.35 -1.47 -23.86
C ASP A 204 -23.20 -0.19 -23.03
N LYS A 205 -22.69 -0.33 -21.80
CA LYS A 205 -22.44 0.77 -20.85
C LYS A 205 -20.97 1.02 -20.55
N LYS A 206 -20.08 0.38 -21.30
CA LYS A 206 -18.64 0.42 -21.03
C LYS A 206 -18.09 1.83 -20.92
N GLU A 207 -18.40 2.68 -21.91
CA GLU A 207 -17.93 4.07 -21.91
C GLU A 207 -18.56 4.90 -20.78
N GLU A 208 -19.85 4.74 -20.52
CA GLU A 208 -20.53 5.41 -19.41
C GLU A 208 -19.90 5.05 -18.06
N ILE A 209 -19.62 3.77 -17.83
CA ILE A 209 -18.96 3.26 -16.61
C ILE A 209 -17.56 3.86 -16.48
N TYR A 210 -16.80 3.86 -17.56
CA TYR A 210 -15.43 4.40 -17.57
C TYR A 210 -15.41 5.89 -17.22
N ASP A 211 -16.29 6.68 -17.84
CA ASP A 211 -16.38 8.11 -17.58
C ASP A 211 -16.83 8.41 -16.15
N ILE A 212 -17.79 7.66 -15.62
CA ILE A 212 -18.24 7.78 -14.23
C ILE A 212 -17.08 7.46 -13.26
N LEU A 213 -16.31 6.40 -13.49
CA LEU A 213 -15.17 6.06 -12.66
C LEU A 213 -14.11 7.16 -12.72
N LYS A 214 -13.74 7.63 -13.90
CA LYS A 214 -12.79 8.74 -14.08
C LYS A 214 -13.25 10.00 -13.36
N LEU A 215 -14.51 10.37 -13.49
CA LEU A 215 -15.07 11.54 -12.81
C LEU A 215 -15.02 11.38 -11.29
N LYS A 216 -15.49 10.24 -10.75
CA LYS A 216 -15.48 9.95 -9.31
C LYS A 216 -14.07 10.05 -8.73
N PHE A 217 -13.08 9.43 -9.39
CA PHE A 217 -11.69 9.46 -8.94
C PHE A 217 -11.02 10.82 -9.14
N SER A 218 -11.33 11.53 -10.22
CA SER A 218 -10.83 12.90 -10.44
C SER A 218 -11.27 13.85 -9.33
N LEU A 219 -12.54 13.79 -8.93
CA LEU A 219 -13.10 14.62 -7.87
C LEU A 219 -12.57 14.22 -6.47
N ALA A 220 -12.34 12.93 -6.24
CA ALA A 220 -11.87 12.42 -4.95
C ALA A 220 -10.35 12.54 -4.77
N SER A 221 -9.60 12.63 -5.86
CA SER A 221 -8.12 12.57 -5.82
C SER A 221 -7.49 13.89 -5.39
N LEU A 222 -6.66 13.82 -4.38
CA LEU A 222 -5.85 14.94 -3.91
C LEU A 222 -4.55 15.03 -4.71
N HIS A 223 -4.14 16.26 -5.06
CA HIS A 223 -2.87 16.53 -5.73
C HIS A 223 -1.68 16.44 -4.77
N SER A 224 -1.87 16.92 -3.54
CA SER A 224 -0.80 16.93 -2.55
C SER A 224 -0.77 15.63 -1.75
N LEU A 225 0.37 14.96 -1.77
CA LEU A 225 0.64 13.74 -0.99
C LEU A 225 0.99 14.04 0.48
N LYS A 226 1.20 15.32 0.84
CA LYS A 226 1.67 15.72 2.19
C LYS A 226 0.83 15.12 3.30
N SER A 227 -0.50 15.13 3.13
CA SER A 227 -1.43 14.68 4.16
C SER A 227 -1.27 13.19 4.51
N ILE A 228 -1.05 12.33 3.53
CA ILE A 228 -0.89 10.89 3.78
C ILE A 228 0.55 10.56 4.17
N VAL A 229 1.54 11.24 3.60
CA VAL A 229 2.94 11.07 3.98
C VAL A 229 3.16 11.42 5.44
N ILE A 230 2.56 12.51 5.95
CA ILE A 230 2.58 12.84 7.37
C ILE A 230 2.00 11.71 8.21
N GLN A 231 0.90 11.07 7.80
CA GLN A 231 0.32 9.95 8.56
C GLN A 231 1.27 8.74 8.62
N ILE A 232 1.99 8.45 7.54
CA ILE A 232 3.00 7.38 7.54
C ILE A 232 4.19 7.75 8.45
N VAL A 233 4.67 8.99 8.38
CA VAL A 233 5.77 9.48 9.24
C VAL A 233 5.37 9.41 10.72
N LEU A 234 4.14 9.81 11.07
CA LEU A 234 3.62 9.69 12.43
C LEU A 234 3.54 8.22 12.89
N ALA A 235 3.13 7.30 11.99
CA ALA A 235 3.12 5.87 12.30
C ALA A 235 4.54 5.31 12.56
N VAL A 236 5.56 5.88 11.90
CA VAL A 236 6.96 5.54 12.09
C VAL A 236 7.52 6.08 13.40
N GLU A 237 7.26 7.36 13.74
CA GLU A 237 8.00 8.08 14.76
C GLU A 237 7.27 8.20 16.09
N GLU A 238 5.94 8.32 16.06
CA GLU A 238 5.18 8.51 17.29
C GLU A 238 5.09 7.23 18.13
N ASP A 239 5.27 7.38 19.42
CA ASP A 239 4.98 6.32 20.39
C ASP A 239 3.48 6.14 20.66
N ASN A 240 2.69 6.64 19.74
CA ASN A 240 1.25 6.67 19.83
C ASN A 240 0.62 5.28 19.78
N LYS A 241 -0.46 5.15 20.55
CA LYS A 241 -1.32 3.95 20.60
C LYS A 241 -2.28 3.83 19.41
N LYS A 242 -2.14 4.70 18.38
CA LYS A 242 -3.00 4.64 17.21
C LYS A 242 -2.66 3.42 16.35
N PHE A 243 -3.69 2.64 16.07
CA PHE A 243 -3.56 1.52 15.15
C PHE A 243 -3.82 1.93 13.69
N ILE A 244 -4.79 2.83 13.45
CA ILE A 244 -5.16 3.27 12.12
C ILE A 244 -4.81 4.74 11.92
N TYR A 245 -4.04 5.02 10.88
CA TYR A 245 -3.70 6.34 10.38
C TYR A 245 -4.51 6.61 9.11
N LEU A 246 -5.38 7.58 9.19
CA LEU A 246 -6.41 7.81 8.18
C LEU A 246 -6.02 8.93 7.21
N SER A 247 -6.55 8.85 6.00
CA SER A 247 -6.58 9.93 5.03
C SER A 247 -7.20 11.22 5.61
N PRO A 248 -7.02 12.40 4.97
CA PRO A 248 -7.57 13.68 5.43
C PRO A 248 -9.06 13.67 5.70
N PHE A 249 -9.51 14.62 6.53
CA PHE A 249 -10.91 14.72 6.98
C PHE A 249 -11.93 14.69 5.83
N ILE A 250 -11.66 15.35 4.73
CA ILE A 250 -12.54 15.38 3.55
C ILE A 250 -12.80 13.94 3.02
N GLN A 251 -11.74 13.16 2.82
CA GLN A 251 -11.89 11.78 2.33
C GLN A 251 -12.54 10.86 3.38
N ARG A 252 -12.34 11.14 4.69
CA ARG A 252 -13.04 10.44 5.77
C ARG A 252 -14.53 10.78 5.85
N MET A 253 -14.88 11.99 5.46
CA MET A 253 -16.28 12.41 5.39
C MET A 253 -17.03 11.64 4.30
N PHE A 254 -16.42 11.40 3.14
CA PHE A 254 -16.98 10.50 2.10
C PHE A 254 -17.23 9.10 2.66
N LYS A 255 -16.30 8.55 3.45
CA LYS A 255 -16.47 7.26 4.12
C LYS A 255 -17.70 7.25 5.05
N LYS A 256 -17.90 8.30 5.85
CA LYS A 256 -19.06 8.42 6.75
C LYS A 256 -20.37 8.58 5.99
N ILE A 257 -20.40 9.47 5.00
CA ILE A 257 -21.59 9.71 4.16
C ILE A 257 -21.97 8.42 3.43
N TYR A 258 -21.02 7.72 2.84
CA TYR A 258 -21.26 6.45 2.18
C TYR A 258 -21.86 5.41 3.12
N ALA A 259 -21.31 5.27 4.33
CA ALA A 259 -21.84 4.36 5.35
C ALA A 259 -23.27 4.73 5.79
N LEU A 260 -23.61 6.02 5.84
CA LEU A 260 -24.95 6.49 6.19
C LEU A 260 -25.99 6.32 5.06
N LEU A 261 -25.55 6.33 3.80
CA LEU A 261 -26.45 6.25 2.64
C LEU A 261 -26.70 4.82 2.16
N LYS A 262 -25.84 3.87 2.50
CA LYS A 262 -25.94 2.47 2.03
C LYS A 262 -26.24 1.44 3.14
N TYR A 263 -26.28 1.88 4.39
CA TYR A 263 -26.65 1.06 5.56
C TYR A 263 -27.56 1.87 6.49
#